data_0027d6041321a44c37a164b65938ec05
#
_entry.id   0027d6041321a44c37a164b65938ec05
#
_cell.length_a   1.000
_cell.length_b   1.000
_cell.length_c   1.000
_cell.angle_alpha   90.00
_cell.angle_beta   90.00
_cell.angle_gamma   90.00
#
_symmetry.space_group_name_H-M   'P 1'
#
loop_
_entity.id
_entity.type
_entity.pdbx_description
1 polymer ?
#
loop_
_entity_poly.entity_id
_entity_poly.type
_entity_poly.pdbx_seq_one_letter_code
_entity_poly.pdbx_strand_id
1 'polypeptide(L)'
;MPQIKKFNYKIYYKFLNNLAKELTRFYTSKLSKSFKVTNKLKGRGYDPVTSSDKAFERFIRSKITKKFPNHQIIGEEFGKKKSDSNYSWVIDPIDGTRSYVIGNPSWSNLI
;
A
#
# COMPACT_ATOMS: atom_id res chain seq x y z
N MET A 1 -15.70 -25.74 21.53
CA MET A 1 -14.91 -25.36 20.33
C MET A 1 -15.37 -24.00 19.84
N PRO A 2 -14.45 -23.05 19.72
CA PRO A 2 -14.83 -21.80 19.10
C PRO A 2 -15.24 -22.04 17.65
N GLN A 3 -16.37 -21.48 17.26
CA GLN A 3 -16.78 -21.52 15.85
C GLN A 3 -15.86 -20.61 15.05
N ILE A 4 -15.24 -21.16 14.00
CA ILE A 4 -14.49 -20.36 13.03
C ILE A 4 -15.51 -19.59 12.21
N LYS A 5 -15.53 -18.25 12.36
CA LYS A 5 -16.36 -17.41 11.51
C LYS A 5 -15.91 -17.57 10.06
N LYS A 6 -16.85 -17.88 9.20
CA LYS A 6 -16.60 -17.96 7.77
C LYS A 6 -16.14 -16.60 7.26
N PHE A 7 -14.99 -16.56 6.58
CA PHE A 7 -14.45 -15.34 6.00
C PHE A 7 -15.38 -14.80 4.90
N ASN A 8 -15.71 -13.53 4.98
CA ASN A 8 -16.60 -12.90 4.00
C ASN A 8 -15.80 -12.30 2.83
N TYR A 9 -15.53 -13.10 1.83
CA TYR A 9 -14.78 -12.68 0.64
C TYR A 9 -15.42 -11.51 -0.10
N LYS A 10 -16.74 -11.42 -0.13
CA LYS A 10 -17.45 -10.44 -0.95
C LYS A 10 -17.15 -9.01 -0.55
N ILE A 11 -17.11 -8.74 0.76
CA ILE A 11 -16.81 -7.41 1.29
C ILE A 11 -15.40 -6.98 0.88
N TYR A 12 -14.42 -7.85 1.08
CA TYR A 12 -13.02 -7.57 0.78
C TYR A 12 -12.77 -7.48 -0.72
N TYR A 13 -13.38 -8.37 -1.49
CA TYR A 13 -13.28 -8.35 -2.94
C TYR A 13 -13.80 -7.03 -3.52
N LYS A 14 -14.98 -6.60 -3.07
CA LYS A 14 -15.57 -5.33 -3.49
C LYS A 14 -14.70 -4.14 -3.10
N PHE A 15 -14.21 -4.14 -1.86
CA PHE A 15 -13.32 -3.11 -1.37
C PHE A 15 -12.05 -3.00 -2.21
N LEU A 16 -11.38 -4.12 -2.47
CA LEU A 16 -10.14 -4.15 -3.25
C LEU A 16 -10.34 -3.74 -4.70
N ASN A 17 -11.44 -4.15 -5.33
CA ASN A 17 -11.76 -3.72 -6.69
C ASN A 17 -11.97 -2.20 -6.77
N ASN A 18 -12.68 -1.62 -5.82
CA ASN A 18 -12.88 -0.18 -5.76
C ASN A 18 -11.56 0.54 -5.48
N LEU A 19 -10.75 0.00 -4.56
CA LEU A 19 -9.43 0.56 -4.24
C LEU A 19 -8.51 0.55 -5.45
N ALA A 20 -8.51 -0.52 -6.24
CA ALA A 20 -7.70 -0.60 -7.46
C ALA A 20 -8.06 0.50 -8.46
N LYS A 21 -9.35 0.76 -8.64
CA LYS A 21 -9.81 1.86 -9.51
C LYS A 21 -9.38 3.23 -8.97
N GLU A 22 -9.49 3.43 -7.67
CA GLU A 22 -9.08 4.68 -7.03
C GLU A 22 -7.58 4.89 -7.09
N LEU A 23 -6.79 3.83 -6.93
CA LEU A 23 -5.34 3.88 -7.06
C LEU A 23 -4.91 4.24 -8.48
N THR A 24 -5.59 3.71 -9.49
CA THR A 24 -5.33 4.08 -10.89
C THR A 24 -5.57 5.57 -11.11
N ARG A 25 -6.68 6.10 -10.63
CA ARG A 25 -6.99 7.53 -10.73
C ARG A 25 -5.98 8.39 -9.97
N PHE A 26 -5.61 7.96 -8.78
CA PHE A 26 -4.63 8.67 -7.95
C PHE A 26 -3.26 8.74 -8.66
N TYR A 27 -2.80 7.62 -9.20
CA TYR A 27 -1.56 7.60 -9.97
C TYR A 27 -1.62 8.52 -11.18
N THR A 28 -2.64 8.35 -12.04
CA THR A 28 -2.72 9.11 -13.29
C THR A 28 -2.90 10.60 -13.08
N SER A 29 -3.62 11.01 -12.03
CA SER A 29 -3.89 12.42 -11.78
C SER A 29 -2.78 13.13 -11.01
N LYS A 30 -2.05 12.44 -10.12
CA LYS A 30 -1.12 13.08 -9.18
C LYS A 30 0.31 12.58 -9.24
N LEU A 31 0.53 11.28 -9.38
CA LEU A 31 1.86 10.69 -9.21
C LEU A 31 2.62 10.48 -10.51
N SER A 32 1.93 10.38 -11.64
CA SER A 32 2.58 10.12 -12.94
C SER A 32 3.43 11.27 -13.45
N LYS A 33 3.32 12.45 -12.87
CA LYS A 33 3.99 13.67 -13.36
C LYS A 33 5.42 13.84 -12.86
N SER A 34 5.63 13.67 -11.54
CA SER A 34 6.96 13.80 -10.94
C SER A 34 7.00 13.16 -9.56
N PHE A 35 8.19 12.74 -9.15
CA PHE A 35 8.43 12.19 -7.82
C PHE A 35 9.87 12.46 -7.38
N LYS A 36 10.11 12.39 -6.06
CA LYS A 36 11.45 12.51 -5.46
C LYS A 36 11.93 11.14 -5.02
N VAL A 37 13.24 10.89 -5.15
CA VAL A 37 13.86 9.63 -4.77
C VAL A 37 14.82 9.85 -3.61
N THR A 38 14.77 8.95 -2.61
CA THR A 38 15.71 8.90 -1.50
C THR A 38 16.24 7.48 -1.38
N ASN A 39 17.53 7.33 -1.12
CA ASN A 39 18.11 6.01 -0.84
C ASN A 39 17.94 5.68 0.65
N LYS A 40 17.27 4.56 0.97
CA LYS A 40 17.07 4.09 2.36
C LYS A 40 18.37 3.56 2.97
N LEU A 41 19.29 3.04 2.15
CA LEU A 41 20.56 2.50 2.62
C LEU A 41 21.60 3.61 2.68
N LYS A 42 22.22 3.76 3.85
CA LYS A 42 23.37 4.65 4.02
C LYS A 42 24.64 3.86 3.73
N GLY A 43 25.47 4.36 2.82
CA GLY A 43 26.74 3.72 2.44
C GLY A 43 26.59 2.81 1.23
N ARG A 44 26.93 1.52 1.37
CA ARG A 44 26.90 0.57 0.25
C ARG A 44 25.49 0.09 -0.04
N GLY A 45 25.13 0.01 -1.33
CA GLY A 45 23.86 -0.52 -1.80
C GLY A 45 22.87 0.57 -2.17
N TYR A 46 21.78 0.15 -2.79
CA TYR A 46 20.74 1.04 -3.29
C TYR A 46 19.36 0.43 -3.01
N ASP A 47 18.66 1.07 -2.11
CA ASP A 47 17.27 0.71 -1.77
C ASP A 47 16.41 1.98 -1.84
N PRO A 48 15.92 2.35 -3.03
CA PRO A 48 15.22 3.61 -3.21
C PRO A 48 13.84 3.60 -2.60
N VAL A 49 13.45 4.75 -2.05
CA VAL A 49 12.07 5.08 -1.74
C VAL A 49 11.74 6.38 -2.46
N THR A 50 10.54 6.45 -3.03
CA THR A 50 10.08 7.64 -3.71
C THR A 50 9.00 8.34 -2.88
N SER A 51 8.77 9.64 -3.18
CA SER A 51 7.61 10.33 -2.64
C SER A 51 6.31 9.64 -3.04
N SER A 52 6.33 8.91 -4.16
CA SER A 52 5.18 8.10 -4.61
C SER A 52 4.91 6.91 -3.71
N ASP A 53 5.96 6.20 -3.23
CA ASP A 53 5.79 5.11 -2.24
C ASP A 53 5.02 5.61 -1.02
N LYS A 54 5.44 6.72 -0.49
CA LYS A 54 4.81 7.31 0.70
C LYS A 54 3.39 7.79 0.42
N ALA A 55 3.18 8.43 -0.73
CA ALA A 55 1.85 8.91 -1.12
C ALA A 55 0.86 7.76 -1.34
N PHE A 56 1.29 6.69 -2.00
CA PHE A 56 0.48 5.49 -2.16
C PHE A 56 0.11 4.86 -0.81
N GLU A 57 1.10 4.71 0.07
CA GLU A 57 0.82 4.10 1.36
C GLU A 57 -0.15 4.92 2.20
N ARG A 58 0.00 6.26 2.25
CA ARG A 58 -0.95 7.14 2.93
C ARG A 58 -2.36 6.98 2.36
N PHE A 59 -2.47 6.95 1.05
CA PHE A 59 -3.75 6.79 0.36
C PHE A 59 -4.42 5.47 0.73
N ILE A 60 -3.68 4.37 0.62
CA ILE A 60 -4.18 3.02 0.93
C ILE A 60 -4.60 2.93 2.41
N ARG A 61 -3.75 3.41 3.32
CA ARG A 61 -4.05 3.43 4.75
C ARG A 61 -5.32 4.21 5.07
N SER A 62 -5.51 5.36 4.45
CA SER A 62 -6.71 6.17 4.68
C SER A 62 -7.98 5.44 4.23
N LYS A 63 -7.93 4.73 3.11
CA LYS A 63 -9.06 3.95 2.60
C LYS A 63 -9.38 2.76 3.50
N ILE A 64 -8.37 2.03 3.94
CA ILE A 64 -8.53 0.91 4.87
C ILE A 64 -9.11 1.39 6.20
N THR A 65 -8.54 2.45 6.76
CA THR A 65 -8.97 2.98 8.07
C THR A 65 -10.40 3.49 8.01
N LYS A 66 -10.82 4.09 6.91
CA LYS A 66 -12.18 4.56 6.72
C LYS A 66 -13.19 3.42 6.69
N LYS A 67 -12.86 2.33 6.01
CA LYS A 67 -13.77 1.18 5.87
C LYS A 67 -13.67 0.19 7.02
N PHE A 68 -12.45 -0.03 7.51
CA PHE A 68 -12.14 -1.00 8.56
C PHE A 68 -11.30 -0.36 9.68
N PRO A 69 -11.91 0.53 10.48
CA PRO A 69 -11.14 1.35 11.45
C PRO A 69 -10.43 0.54 12.52
N ASN A 70 -10.88 -0.69 12.79
CA ASN A 70 -10.32 -1.54 13.83
C ASN A 70 -9.29 -2.55 13.31
N HIS A 71 -9.05 -2.59 12.00
CA HIS A 71 -8.06 -3.52 11.45
C HIS A 71 -6.64 -3.01 11.67
N GLN A 72 -5.71 -3.94 11.81
CA GLN A 72 -4.28 -3.63 11.87
C GLN A 72 -3.75 -3.33 10.48
N ILE A 73 -2.75 -2.48 10.39
CA ILE A 73 -2.07 -2.17 9.12
C ILE A 73 -0.57 -2.28 9.34
N ILE A 74 0.09 -3.01 8.45
CA ILE A 74 1.54 -3.13 8.40
C ILE A 74 1.98 -2.62 7.04
N GLY A 75 2.69 -1.49 7.04
CA GLY A 75 3.16 -0.87 5.81
C GLY A 75 4.66 -0.68 5.81
N GLU A 76 5.26 -0.72 4.64
CA GLU A 76 6.69 -0.61 4.47
C GLU A 76 7.23 0.77 4.84
N GLU A 77 6.45 1.84 4.57
CA GLU A 77 6.91 3.22 4.76
C GLU A 77 6.56 3.80 6.13
N PHE A 78 5.39 3.47 6.67
CA PHE A 78 4.86 4.07 7.90
C PHE A 78 4.66 3.08 9.04
N GLY A 79 5.18 1.85 8.90
CA GLY A 79 5.19 0.87 9.97
C GLY A 79 3.84 0.28 10.31
N LYS A 80 3.67 -0.05 11.58
CA LYS A 80 2.54 -0.85 12.03
C LYS A 80 1.54 -0.02 12.82
N LYS A 81 0.28 -0.06 12.38
CA LYS A 81 -0.88 0.38 13.16
C LYS A 81 -1.44 -0.83 13.89
N LYS A 82 -1.30 -0.89 15.22
CA LYS A 82 -1.80 -1.98 16.06
C LYS A 82 -3.28 -1.77 16.41
N SER A 83 -4.00 -2.88 16.56
CA SER A 83 -5.36 -2.91 17.10
C SER A 83 -5.65 -4.27 17.72
N ASP A 84 -6.84 -4.43 18.30
CA ASP A 84 -7.29 -5.71 18.87
C ASP A 84 -7.87 -6.66 17.81
N SER A 85 -7.89 -6.27 16.56
CA SER A 85 -8.43 -7.10 15.48
C SER A 85 -7.52 -8.30 15.17
N ASN A 86 -8.15 -9.40 14.76
CA ASN A 86 -7.44 -10.56 14.21
C ASN A 86 -7.05 -10.35 12.74
N TYR A 87 -7.48 -9.25 12.13
CA TYR A 87 -7.18 -8.94 10.73
C TYR A 87 -6.08 -7.90 10.61
N SER A 88 -5.18 -8.15 9.68
CA SER A 88 -4.10 -7.23 9.35
C SER A 88 -4.01 -7.04 7.84
N TRP A 89 -3.77 -5.80 7.44
CA TRP A 89 -3.46 -5.45 6.06
C TRP A 89 -1.95 -5.27 5.94
N VAL A 90 -1.35 -5.94 4.98
CA VAL A 90 0.08 -5.81 4.70
C VAL A 90 0.22 -5.06 3.38
N ILE A 91 0.92 -3.93 3.40
CA ILE A 91 1.01 -3.03 2.26
C ILE A 91 2.47 -2.88 1.83
N ASP A 92 2.75 -3.21 0.57
CA ASP A 92 3.93 -2.74 -0.14
C ASP A 92 3.44 -1.76 -1.21
N PRO A 93 3.61 -0.44 -0.99
CA PRO A 93 3.00 0.56 -1.87
C PRO A 93 3.54 0.51 -3.30
N ILE A 94 4.83 0.25 -3.47
CA ILE A 94 5.42 0.01 -4.79
C ILE A 94 6.39 -1.17 -4.68
N ASP A 95 5.93 -2.33 -5.12
CA ASP A 95 6.81 -3.46 -5.39
C ASP A 95 7.53 -3.18 -6.72
N GLY A 96 8.86 -3.16 -6.69
CA GLY A 96 9.65 -2.78 -7.85
C GLY A 96 9.95 -1.28 -7.94
N THR A 97 10.30 -0.65 -6.82
CA THR A 97 10.61 0.79 -6.77
C THR A 97 11.72 1.17 -7.75
N ARG A 98 12.72 0.32 -7.94
CA ARG A 98 13.78 0.57 -8.92
C ARG A 98 13.23 0.68 -10.33
N SER A 99 12.31 -0.19 -10.71
CA SER A 99 11.61 -0.12 -11.99
C SER A 99 10.80 1.17 -12.10
N TYR A 100 10.10 1.53 -11.04
CA TYR A 100 9.32 2.77 -10.99
C TYR A 100 10.21 4.00 -11.25
N VAL A 101 11.37 4.07 -10.59
CA VAL A 101 12.32 5.20 -10.71
C VAL A 101 12.81 5.40 -12.13
N ILE A 102 13.10 4.31 -12.86
CA ILE A 102 13.65 4.39 -14.22
C ILE A 102 12.56 4.41 -15.32
N GLY A 103 11.30 4.46 -14.93
CA GLY A 103 10.19 4.49 -15.89
C GLY A 103 9.86 3.13 -16.50
N ASN A 104 10.34 2.03 -15.94
CA ASN A 104 10.01 0.69 -16.38
C ASN A 104 8.63 0.32 -15.78
N PRO A 105 7.68 -0.23 -16.58
CA PRO A 105 6.33 -0.53 -16.09
C PRO A 105 6.24 -1.74 -15.15
N SER A 106 7.33 -2.45 -14.88
CA SER A 106 7.36 -3.64 -14.03
C SER A 106 7.34 -3.28 -12.54
N TRP A 107 6.25 -2.66 -12.09
CA TRP A 107 5.99 -2.35 -10.69
C TRP A 107 4.50 -2.53 -10.39
N SER A 108 4.16 -2.68 -9.11
CA SER A 108 2.77 -2.86 -8.68
C SER A 108 2.55 -2.38 -7.25
N ASN A 109 1.30 -2.12 -6.90
CA ASN A 109 0.88 -1.99 -5.52
C ASN A 109 0.54 -3.38 -4.99
N LEU A 110 1.10 -3.79 -3.86
CA LEU A 110 0.78 -5.05 -3.18
C LEU A 110 -0.01 -4.76 -1.90
N ILE A 111 -1.19 -5.33 -1.81
CA ILE A 111 -2.07 -5.17 -0.65
C ILE A 111 -2.64 -6.51 -0.23
#